data_1a80925be7b8d2e021e295a9faaa314b
#
_entry.id   1a80925be7b8d2e021e295a9faaa314b
#
_cell.length_a   1.000
_cell.length_b   1.000
_cell.length_c   1.000
_cell.angle_alpha   90.00
_cell.angle_beta   90.00
_cell.angle_gamma   90.00
#
_symmetry.space_group_name_H-M   'P 1'
#
loop_
_entity.id
_entity.type
_entity.pdbx_description
1 polymer ?
#
loop_
_entity_poly.entity_id
_entity_poly.type
_entity_poly.pdbx_seq_one_letter_code
_entity_poly.pdbx_strand_id
1 'polypeptide(L)'
;GLDYEVFTDADKIQNPRLVPVSPMPGDPEYASIECDNGAKVCLTMSGAANIAGYVKPGDYAYGNVEAARKAWKPLADNMGCTVEEAARKVLGFAAAKNSRVAAQLMKDYHMDPQHTVFVGGGGGAASVVPHLAETMHHKSRLAKNGPVISTIGVALAMVRDMVERSVSNPTDNDIISVRREAEQKAIRNGAAPGSVEVTVEVDTQRNVIRAIAVGATELRSKNRSAEKLTEDKLLE
;
A
#
# COMPACT_ATOMS: atom_id res chain seq x y z
N GLY A 1 -20.29 6.60 8.72
CA GLY A 1 -18.84 6.89 8.66
C GLY A 1 -18.59 8.35 8.31
N LEU A 2 -17.35 8.79 8.43
CA LEU A 2 -16.93 10.11 7.98
C LEU A 2 -16.48 10.03 6.53
N ASP A 3 -16.91 10.98 5.70
CA ASP A 3 -16.39 11.13 4.34
C ASP A 3 -15.00 11.81 4.38
N TYR A 4 -14.20 11.63 3.33
CA TYR A 4 -12.93 12.35 3.20
C TYR A 4 -13.18 13.72 2.57
N GLU A 5 -12.68 14.77 3.21
CA GLU A 5 -12.89 16.16 2.80
C GLU A 5 -12.46 16.41 1.34
N VAL A 6 -11.36 15.82 0.92
CA VAL A 6 -10.78 15.99 -0.42
C VAL A 6 -11.55 15.27 -1.53
N PHE A 7 -12.42 14.33 -1.17
CA PHE A 7 -13.29 13.60 -2.10
C PHE A 7 -14.77 13.98 -1.96
N THR A 8 -15.04 15.08 -1.26
CA THR A 8 -16.39 15.64 -1.06
C THR A 8 -16.59 16.85 -1.97
N ASP A 9 -17.82 17.13 -2.34
CA ASP A 9 -18.16 18.33 -3.10
C ASP A 9 -17.99 19.57 -2.21
N ALA A 10 -17.41 20.65 -2.75
CA ALA A 10 -17.14 21.87 -2.00
C ALA A 10 -18.43 22.55 -1.47
N ASP A 11 -19.56 22.35 -2.15
CA ASP A 11 -20.87 22.89 -1.75
C ASP A 11 -21.46 22.19 -0.53
N LYS A 12 -20.99 20.98 -0.22
CA LYS A 12 -21.38 20.24 1.00
C LYS A 12 -20.63 20.74 2.24
N ILE A 13 -19.55 21.46 2.08
CA ILE A 13 -18.79 22.03 3.20
C ILE A 13 -19.35 23.43 3.51
N GLN A 14 -20.38 23.45 4.37
CA GLN A 14 -21.10 24.68 4.76
C GLN A 14 -20.92 24.94 6.25
N ASN A 15 -20.39 26.15 6.58
CA ASN A 15 -20.10 26.56 7.96
C ASN A 15 -19.40 25.47 8.78
N PRO A 16 -18.23 24.97 8.31
CA PRO A 16 -17.56 23.86 8.95
C PRO A 16 -17.08 24.22 10.35
N ARG A 17 -17.18 23.27 11.28
CA ARG A 17 -16.69 23.39 12.65
C ARG A 17 -15.79 22.21 13.00
N LEU A 18 -14.70 22.48 13.71
CA LEU A 18 -13.80 21.45 14.22
C LEU A 18 -14.45 20.76 15.42
N VAL A 19 -14.63 19.46 15.34
CA VAL A 19 -15.16 18.64 16.41
C VAL A 19 -14.20 17.49 16.67
N PRO A 20 -13.56 17.44 17.86
CA PRO A 20 -12.74 16.29 18.23
C PRO A 20 -13.63 15.06 18.42
N VAL A 21 -13.20 13.93 17.86
CA VAL A 21 -13.91 12.65 17.96
C VAL A 21 -12.97 11.59 18.50
N SER A 22 -13.39 10.90 19.55
CA SER A 22 -12.71 9.72 20.07
C SER A 22 -13.56 8.48 19.71
N PRO A 23 -13.08 7.53 18.91
CA PRO A 23 -13.84 6.35 18.49
C PRO A 23 -14.25 5.47 19.66
N MET A 24 -13.36 5.35 20.66
CA MET A 24 -13.60 4.60 21.89
C MET A 24 -13.07 5.36 23.10
N PRO A 25 -13.62 5.12 24.30
CA PRO A 25 -13.12 5.71 25.53
C PRO A 25 -11.62 5.38 25.73
N GLY A 26 -10.80 6.43 25.85
CA GLY A 26 -9.33 6.31 26.02
C GLY A 26 -8.53 6.34 24.72
N ASP A 27 -9.15 6.33 23.57
CA ASP A 27 -8.48 6.54 22.29
C ASP A 27 -8.06 8.01 22.09
N PRO A 28 -7.03 8.28 21.30
CA PRO A 28 -6.68 9.62 20.88
C PRO A 28 -7.85 10.29 20.12
N GLU A 29 -8.01 11.58 20.32
CA GLU A 29 -8.96 12.36 19.55
C GLU A 29 -8.50 12.57 18.12
N TYR A 30 -9.44 12.49 17.19
CA TYR A 30 -9.24 12.78 15.77
C TYR A 30 -9.91 14.10 15.41
N ALA A 31 -9.31 14.87 14.51
CA ALA A 31 -9.91 16.05 13.94
C ALA A 31 -11.03 15.66 12.96
N SER A 32 -12.27 15.95 13.33
CA SER A 32 -13.45 15.82 12.49
C SER A 32 -14.04 17.19 12.22
N ILE A 33 -14.70 17.35 11.08
CA ILE A 33 -15.42 18.55 10.69
C ILE A 33 -16.90 18.22 10.58
N GLU A 34 -17.71 18.99 11.27
CA GLU A 34 -19.15 18.94 11.14
C GLU A 34 -19.66 20.24 10.49
N CYS A 35 -20.57 20.10 9.54
CA CYS A 35 -21.18 21.22 8.80
C CYS A 35 -22.63 21.45 9.24
N ASP A 36 -23.14 22.66 9.06
CA ASP A 36 -24.53 23.04 9.47
C ASP A 36 -25.60 22.26 8.71
N ASN A 37 -25.29 21.80 7.50
CA ASN A 37 -26.16 20.93 6.70
C ASN A 37 -26.10 19.44 7.10
N GLY A 38 -25.42 19.10 8.18
CA GLY A 38 -25.27 17.73 8.68
C GLY A 38 -24.16 16.91 8.02
N ALA A 39 -23.44 17.46 7.04
CA ALA A 39 -22.30 16.77 6.46
C ALA A 39 -21.15 16.65 7.49
N LYS A 40 -20.50 15.48 7.50
CA LYS A 40 -19.38 15.19 8.40
C LYS A 40 -18.20 14.66 7.58
N VAL A 41 -17.05 15.28 7.71
CA VAL A 41 -15.84 14.86 7.01
C VAL A 41 -14.65 14.76 7.99
N CYS A 42 -13.71 13.89 7.67
CA CYS A 42 -12.42 13.84 8.37
C CYS A 42 -11.36 14.61 7.60
N LEU A 43 -10.42 15.21 8.32
CA LEU A 43 -9.23 15.81 7.74
C LEU A 43 -8.17 14.72 7.50
N THR A 44 -7.63 14.66 6.29
CA THR A 44 -6.74 13.57 5.86
C THR A 44 -5.37 14.07 5.41
N MET A 45 -4.40 13.15 5.40
CA MET A 45 -3.09 13.40 4.78
C MET A 45 -3.22 13.73 3.28
N SER A 46 -4.19 13.11 2.60
CA SER A 46 -4.47 13.40 1.18
C SER A 46 -4.98 14.82 1.02
N GLY A 47 -5.88 15.30 1.89
CA GLY A 47 -6.31 16.69 1.91
C GLY A 47 -5.17 17.66 2.14
N ALA A 48 -4.34 17.39 3.15
CA ALA A 48 -3.15 18.21 3.42
C ALA A 48 -2.20 18.29 2.22
N ALA A 49 -1.92 17.17 1.57
CA ALA A 49 -1.03 17.10 0.43
C ALA A 49 -1.60 17.80 -0.82
N ASN A 50 -2.92 17.70 -1.03
CA ASN A 50 -3.61 18.46 -2.09
C ASN A 50 -3.53 19.98 -1.84
N ILE A 51 -3.81 20.45 -0.63
CA ILE A 51 -3.71 21.86 -0.23
C ILE A 51 -2.28 22.37 -0.40
N ALA A 52 -1.29 21.59 0.03
CA ALA A 52 0.12 21.95 -0.06
C ALA A 52 0.72 21.82 -1.49
N GLY A 53 -0.04 21.28 -2.46
CA GLY A 53 0.35 21.18 -3.86
C GLY A 53 1.29 20.02 -4.20
N TYR A 54 1.42 19.03 -3.33
CA TYR A 54 2.21 17.81 -3.59
C TYR A 54 1.50 16.84 -4.54
N VAL A 55 0.17 16.78 -4.49
CA VAL A 55 -0.64 15.97 -5.40
C VAL A 55 -0.97 16.78 -6.64
N LYS A 56 -0.66 16.26 -7.83
CA LYS A 56 -0.86 16.96 -9.10
C LYS A 56 -2.18 16.54 -9.75
N PRO A 57 -2.82 17.41 -10.56
CA PRO A 57 -3.95 17.02 -11.38
C PRO A 57 -3.64 15.76 -12.20
N GLY A 58 -4.57 14.81 -12.21
CA GLY A 58 -4.40 13.52 -12.90
C GLY A 58 -3.78 12.41 -12.03
N ASP A 59 -3.25 12.73 -10.84
CA ASP A 59 -2.86 11.72 -9.86
C ASP A 59 -4.10 11.06 -9.24
N TYR A 60 -3.98 9.80 -8.82
CA TYR A 60 -5.06 9.06 -8.19
C TYR A 60 -5.53 9.69 -6.86
N ALA A 61 -4.61 10.29 -6.10
CA ALA A 61 -4.90 10.96 -4.85
C ALA A 61 -5.37 12.42 -5.05
N TYR A 62 -5.47 12.91 -6.29
CA TYR A 62 -5.93 14.27 -6.56
C TYR A 62 -7.44 14.35 -6.36
N GLY A 63 -7.88 15.36 -5.61
CA GLY A 63 -9.28 15.54 -5.30
C GLY A 63 -9.70 17.01 -5.32
N ASN A 64 -10.80 17.31 -4.66
CA ASN A 64 -11.39 18.64 -4.60
C ASN A 64 -10.62 19.51 -3.59
N VAL A 65 -9.66 20.30 -4.10
CA VAL A 65 -8.83 21.19 -3.28
C VAL A 65 -9.66 22.28 -2.61
N GLU A 66 -10.73 22.76 -3.24
CA GLU A 66 -11.61 23.76 -2.66
C GLU A 66 -12.37 23.20 -1.45
N ALA A 67 -12.93 21.99 -1.57
CA ALA A 67 -13.57 21.30 -0.46
C ALA A 67 -12.58 21.08 0.70
N ALA A 68 -11.38 20.61 0.38
CA ALA A 68 -10.33 20.42 1.37
C ALA A 68 -9.99 21.76 2.09
N ARG A 69 -9.79 22.84 1.37
CA ARG A 69 -9.52 24.18 1.96
C ARG A 69 -10.64 24.65 2.88
N LYS A 70 -11.89 24.50 2.47
CA LYS A 70 -13.05 24.85 3.31
C LYS A 70 -13.09 24.02 4.59
N ALA A 71 -12.88 22.69 4.49
CA ALA A 71 -12.88 21.81 5.64
C ALA A 71 -11.69 22.04 6.60
N TRP A 72 -10.54 22.44 6.08
CA TRP A 72 -9.32 22.70 6.90
C TRP A 72 -9.34 24.08 7.58
N LYS A 73 -10.21 24.98 7.16
CA LYS A 73 -10.29 26.35 7.71
C LYS A 73 -10.47 26.38 9.24
N PRO A 74 -11.39 25.61 9.86
CA PRO A 74 -11.52 25.62 11.33
C PRO A 74 -10.29 25.15 12.08
N LEU A 75 -9.55 24.16 11.53
CA LEU A 75 -8.28 23.73 12.12
C LEU A 75 -7.22 24.82 12.01
N ALA A 76 -7.10 25.44 10.85
CA ALA A 76 -6.16 26.53 10.63
C ALA A 76 -6.42 27.73 11.57
N ASP A 77 -7.67 28.10 11.76
CA ASP A 77 -8.09 29.15 12.68
C ASP A 77 -7.74 28.80 14.13
N ASN A 78 -8.00 27.55 14.54
CA ASN A 78 -7.61 27.07 15.87
C ASN A 78 -6.08 27.09 16.07
N MET A 79 -5.31 26.83 15.02
CA MET A 79 -3.85 26.87 15.05
C MET A 79 -3.27 28.30 14.85
N GLY A 80 -4.10 29.32 14.60
CA GLY A 80 -3.68 30.69 14.36
C GLY A 80 -2.81 30.85 13.12
N CYS A 81 -3.09 30.10 12.05
CA CYS A 81 -2.30 30.11 10.82
C CYS A 81 -3.17 29.95 9.57
N THR A 82 -2.55 30.07 8.39
CA THR A 82 -3.24 29.81 7.11
C THR A 82 -3.56 28.33 6.91
N VAL A 83 -4.49 28.01 6.01
CA VAL A 83 -4.84 26.63 5.68
C VAL A 83 -3.63 25.88 5.12
N GLU A 84 -2.83 26.52 4.30
CA GLU A 84 -1.59 25.99 3.74
C GLU A 84 -0.55 25.68 4.82
N GLU A 85 -0.39 26.57 5.78
CA GLU A 85 0.53 26.35 6.92
C GLU A 85 0.05 25.23 7.82
N ALA A 86 -1.25 25.15 8.09
CA ALA A 86 -1.83 24.03 8.85
C ALA A 86 -1.60 22.69 8.14
N ALA A 87 -1.85 22.64 6.82
CA ALA A 87 -1.59 21.46 6.01
C ALA A 87 -0.13 21.04 6.05
N ARG A 88 0.81 21.98 5.85
CA ARG A 88 2.26 21.70 5.92
C ARG A 88 2.70 21.24 7.30
N LYS A 89 2.17 21.81 8.38
CA LYS A 89 2.47 21.36 9.76
C LYS A 89 2.05 19.92 9.97
N VAL A 90 0.85 19.54 9.52
CA VAL A 90 0.35 18.15 9.65
C VAL A 90 1.21 17.18 8.82
N LEU A 91 1.55 17.54 7.58
CA LEU A 91 2.48 16.78 6.76
C LEU A 91 3.85 16.63 7.45
N GLY A 92 4.34 17.68 8.08
CA GLY A 92 5.59 17.68 8.84
C GLY A 92 5.59 16.71 10.02
N PHE A 93 4.50 16.62 10.78
CA PHE A 93 4.37 15.63 11.85
C PHE A 93 4.42 14.19 11.33
N ALA A 94 3.73 13.93 10.22
CA ALA A 94 3.77 12.60 9.58
C ALA A 94 5.16 12.29 9.01
N ALA A 95 5.80 13.26 8.34
CA ALA A 95 7.16 13.12 7.84
C ALA A 95 8.17 12.84 8.97
N ALA A 96 8.06 13.52 10.10
CA ALA A 96 8.95 13.30 11.25
C ALA A 96 8.86 11.87 11.81
N LYS A 97 7.67 11.26 11.81
CA LYS A 97 7.51 9.85 12.20
C LYS A 97 8.13 8.93 11.16
N ASN A 98 7.83 9.14 9.89
CA ASN A 98 8.29 8.28 8.79
C ASN A 98 9.79 8.40 8.55
N SER A 99 10.38 9.58 8.73
CA SER A 99 11.82 9.82 8.58
C SER A 99 12.66 8.96 9.51
N ARG A 100 12.19 8.73 10.74
CA ARG A 100 12.92 7.86 11.69
C ARG A 100 13.01 6.42 11.17
N VAL A 101 11.90 5.91 10.65
CA VAL A 101 11.85 4.55 10.10
C VAL A 101 12.68 4.45 8.81
N ALA A 102 12.53 5.43 7.93
CA ALA A 102 13.30 5.47 6.68
C ALA A 102 14.81 5.57 6.94
N ALA A 103 15.24 6.43 7.87
CA ALA A 103 16.64 6.55 8.26
C ALA A 103 17.20 5.24 8.86
N GLN A 104 16.40 4.55 9.69
CA GLN A 104 16.80 3.27 10.25
C GLN A 104 16.95 2.22 9.15
N LEU A 105 16.00 2.12 8.22
CA LEU A 105 16.10 1.20 7.08
C LEU A 105 17.34 1.50 6.21
N MET A 106 17.61 2.77 5.91
CA MET A 106 18.79 3.15 5.15
C MET A 106 20.09 2.70 5.85
N LYS A 107 20.14 2.81 7.17
CA LYS A 107 21.28 2.35 7.98
C LYS A 107 21.40 0.83 7.96
N ASP A 108 20.30 0.10 8.19
CA ASP A 108 20.28 -1.36 8.29
C ASP A 108 20.67 -2.02 6.96
N TYR A 109 20.28 -1.41 5.83
CA TYR A 109 20.60 -1.90 4.49
C TYR A 109 21.86 -1.25 3.89
N HIS A 110 22.61 -0.46 4.67
CA HIS A 110 23.84 0.21 4.24
C HIS A 110 23.65 1.03 2.94
N MET A 111 22.51 1.70 2.81
CA MET A 111 22.19 2.48 1.62
C MET A 111 23.01 3.77 1.59
N ASP A 112 23.53 4.11 0.41
CA ASP A 112 24.22 5.40 0.20
C ASP A 112 23.20 6.54 0.12
N PRO A 113 23.23 7.51 1.07
CA PRO A 113 22.28 8.61 1.07
C PRO A 113 22.33 9.48 -0.20
N GLN A 114 23.51 9.60 -0.85
CA GLN A 114 23.68 10.44 -2.05
C GLN A 114 23.00 9.82 -3.28
N HIS A 115 22.88 8.49 -3.32
CA HIS A 115 22.28 7.75 -4.43
C HIS A 115 20.88 7.20 -4.10
N THR A 116 20.35 7.47 -2.90
CA THR A 116 19.04 7.00 -2.50
C THR A 116 17.94 7.87 -3.10
N VAL A 117 16.95 7.22 -3.73
CA VAL A 117 15.74 7.83 -4.28
C VAL A 117 14.52 7.19 -3.63
N PHE A 118 13.58 8.02 -3.14
CA PHE A 118 12.31 7.55 -2.61
C PHE A 118 11.36 7.23 -3.76
N VAL A 119 10.83 6.03 -3.81
CA VAL A 119 9.86 5.61 -4.84
C VAL A 119 8.52 5.33 -4.18
N GLY A 120 7.48 6.05 -4.61
CA GLY A 120 6.12 5.89 -4.11
C GLY A 120 5.30 4.95 -4.99
N GLY A 121 4.61 3.99 -4.37
CA GLY A 121 3.61 3.14 -5.01
C GLY A 121 2.37 3.02 -4.13
N GLY A 122 1.20 2.85 -4.75
CA GLY A 122 -0.10 2.85 -4.07
C GLY A 122 -0.89 4.14 -4.31
N GLY A 123 -2.21 4.07 -4.16
CA GLY A 123 -3.13 5.20 -4.44
C GLY A 123 -2.85 6.48 -3.64
N GLY A 124 -2.30 6.36 -2.42
CA GLY A 124 -1.96 7.50 -1.56
C GLY A 124 -0.50 7.94 -1.62
N ALA A 125 0.31 7.38 -2.51
CA ALA A 125 1.77 7.63 -2.54
C ALA A 125 2.12 9.11 -2.72
N ALA A 126 1.39 9.84 -3.56
CA ALA A 126 1.58 11.28 -3.79
C ALA A 126 1.32 12.13 -2.53
N SER A 127 0.51 11.63 -1.61
CA SER A 127 0.20 12.31 -0.36
C SER A 127 1.31 12.21 0.70
N VAL A 128 2.24 11.29 0.54
CA VAL A 128 3.26 10.99 1.57
C VAL A 128 4.68 11.16 1.06
N VAL A 129 5.00 10.52 -0.07
CA VAL A 129 6.38 10.32 -0.50
C VAL A 129 7.10 11.61 -0.90
N PRO A 130 6.49 12.54 -1.66
CA PRO A 130 7.19 13.76 -2.05
C PRO A 130 7.62 14.62 -0.86
N HIS A 131 6.72 14.84 0.10
CA HIS A 131 7.03 15.64 1.29
C HIS A 131 8.03 14.95 2.22
N LEU A 132 7.94 13.64 2.39
CA LEU A 132 8.91 12.86 3.16
C LEU A 132 10.32 12.98 2.55
N ALA A 133 10.43 12.80 1.23
CA ALA A 133 11.70 12.90 0.54
C ALA A 133 12.29 14.31 0.63
N GLU A 134 11.47 15.36 0.47
CA GLU A 134 11.88 16.75 0.66
C GLU A 134 12.41 16.99 2.09
N THR A 135 11.69 16.49 3.11
CA THR A 135 12.10 16.59 4.52
C THR A 135 13.44 15.90 4.80
N MET A 136 13.72 14.81 4.10
CA MET A 136 14.96 14.05 4.25
C MET A 136 16.05 14.44 3.24
N HIS A 137 15.82 15.48 2.44
CA HIS A 137 16.74 15.98 1.40
C HIS A 137 17.08 14.92 0.33
N HIS A 138 16.12 14.07 -0.01
CA HIS A 138 16.24 13.06 -1.07
C HIS A 138 15.35 13.38 -2.28
N LYS A 139 15.71 12.80 -3.42
CA LYS A 139 14.84 12.81 -4.61
C LYS A 139 13.68 11.82 -4.41
N SER A 140 12.55 12.12 -5.03
CA SER A 140 11.41 11.20 -5.07
C SER A 140 10.85 11.05 -6.48
N ARG A 141 10.19 9.92 -6.70
CA ARG A 141 9.35 9.68 -7.87
C ARG A 141 8.18 8.80 -7.50
N LEU A 142 7.10 8.92 -8.24
CA LEU A 142 5.97 7.99 -8.16
C LEU A 142 6.16 6.91 -9.23
N ALA A 143 5.87 5.66 -8.85
CA ALA A 143 5.97 4.54 -9.77
C ALA A 143 4.93 4.67 -10.90
N LYS A 144 5.31 4.32 -12.14
CA LYS A 144 4.35 4.12 -13.23
C LYS A 144 3.35 3.04 -12.78
N ASN A 145 2.07 3.25 -13.02
CA ASN A 145 1.00 2.39 -12.49
C ASN A 145 0.95 2.28 -10.95
N GLY A 146 1.55 3.26 -10.24
CA GLY A 146 1.59 3.31 -8.78
C GLY A 146 0.27 2.99 -8.09
N PRO A 147 -0.88 3.56 -8.50
CA PRO A 147 -2.18 3.30 -7.87
C PRO A 147 -2.59 1.83 -7.83
N VAL A 148 -2.20 1.06 -8.83
CA VAL A 148 -2.55 -0.37 -8.97
C VAL A 148 -1.37 -1.32 -8.79
N ILE A 149 -0.23 -0.82 -8.31
CA ILE A 149 1.02 -1.60 -8.20
C ILE A 149 0.86 -2.84 -7.31
N SER A 150 0.06 -2.74 -6.25
CA SER A 150 -0.23 -3.89 -5.38
C SER A 150 -1.01 -4.98 -6.10
N THR A 151 -1.97 -4.60 -6.94
CA THR A 151 -2.75 -5.54 -7.76
C THR A 151 -1.85 -6.22 -8.80
N ILE A 152 -0.96 -5.46 -9.44
CA ILE A 152 0.06 -6.00 -10.36
C ILE A 152 0.96 -6.98 -9.61
N GLY A 153 1.45 -6.60 -8.43
CA GLY A 153 2.29 -7.47 -7.60
C GLY A 153 1.60 -8.77 -7.21
N VAL A 154 0.31 -8.72 -6.85
CA VAL A 154 -0.50 -9.92 -6.56
C VAL A 154 -0.68 -10.79 -7.80
N ALA A 155 -0.93 -10.18 -8.97
CA ALA A 155 -1.07 -10.92 -10.23
C ALA A 155 0.23 -11.61 -10.66
N LEU A 156 1.38 -11.04 -10.29
CA LEU A 156 2.72 -11.60 -10.55
C LEU A 156 3.25 -12.46 -9.39
N ALA A 157 2.52 -12.53 -8.28
CA ALA A 157 2.94 -13.29 -7.11
C ALA A 157 3.02 -14.79 -7.44
N MET A 158 4.05 -15.44 -6.92
CA MET A 158 4.16 -16.89 -7.03
C MET A 158 3.19 -17.61 -6.09
N VAL A 159 2.54 -18.64 -6.59
CA VAL A 159 1.77 -19.58 -5.76
C VAL A 159 2.77 -20.42 -4.98
N ARG A 160 2.57 -20.51 -3.66
CA ARG A 160 3.38 -21.35 -2.78
C ARG A 160 2.47 -22.23 -1.94
N ASP A 161 2.65 -23.52 -2.08
CA ASP A 161 1.94 -24.52 -1.28
C ASP A 161 2.93 -25.45 -0.58
N MET A 162 2.49 -26.00 0.54
CA MET A 162 3.27 -26.96 1.32
C MET A 162 2.40 -28.16 1.68
N VAL A 163 3.01 -29.33 1.60
CA VAL A 163 2.47 -30.59 2.11
C VAL A 163 3.47 -31.17 3.09
N GLU A 164 3.00 -31.54 4.25
CA GLU A 164 3.78 -32.19 5.30
C GLU A 164 3.11 -33.49 5.67
N ARG A 165 3.89 -34.55 5.80
CA ARG A 165 3.41 -35.90 6.16
C ARG A 165 4.36 -36.55 7.15
N SER A 166 3.80 -37.09 8.23
CA SER A 166 4.57 -37.90 9.18
C SER A 166 4.71 -39.33 8.65
N VAL A 167 5.95 -39.78 8.42
CA VAL A 167 6.28 -41.08 7.92
C VAL A 167 7.52 -41.62 8.65
N SER A 168 7.36 -42.75 9.34
CA SER A 168 8.49 -43.45 9.96
C SER A 168 9.26 -44.22 8.89
N ASN A 169 10.57 -44.00 8.78
CA ASN A 169 11.43 -44.61 7.77
C ASN A 169 10.93 -44.39 6.33
N PRO A 170 10.95 -43.11 5.84
CA PRO A 170 10.40 -42.76 4.55
C PRO A 170 11.11 -43.50 3.40
N THR A 171 10.33 -44.02 2.48
CA THR A 171 10.78 -44.63 1.24
C THR A 171 10.80 -43.60 0.10
N ASP A 172 11.46 -43.94 -1.02
CA ASP A 172 11.45 -43.11 -2.22
C ASP A 172 10.01 -42.91 -2.75
N ASN A 173 9.15 -43.91 -2.60
CA ASN A 173 7.73 -43.78 -2.99
C ASN A 173 6.97 -42.77 -2.13
N ASP A 174 7.27 -42.69 -0.84
CA ASP A 174 6.67 -41.68 0.05
C ASP A 174 7.11 -40.26 -0.36
N ILE A 175 8.39 -40.08 -0.65
CA ILE A 175 8.97 -38.82 -1.11
C ILE A 175 8.32 -38.39 -2.43
N ILE A 176 8.22 -39.27 -3.40
CA ILE A 176 7.57 -39.04 -4.71
C ILE A 176 6.09 -38.67 -4.52
N SER A 177 5.39 -39.37 -3.63
CA SER A 177 3.97 -39.14 -3.35
C SER A 177 3.74 -37.75 -2.78
N VAL A 178 4.51 -37.33 -1.75
CA VAL A 178 4.38 -36.01 -1.10
C VAL A 178 4.76 -34.88 -2.07
N ARG A 179 5.80 -35.11 -2.90
CA ARG A 179 6.20 -34.19 -3.95
C ARG A 179 5.08 -33.93 -4.96
N ARG A 180 4.46 -35.00 -5.49
CA ARG A 180 3.34 -34.90 -6.46
C ARG A 180 2.12 -34.20 -5.83
N GLU A 181 1.83 -34.50 -4.58
CA GLU A 181 0.72 -33.89 -3.86
C GLU A 181 0.92 -32.36 -3.73
N ALA A 182 2.13 -31.93 -3.37
CA ALA A 182 2.46 -30.50 -3.28
C ALA A 182 2.37 -29.81 -4.64
N GLU A 183 2.90 -30.42 -5.70
CA GLU A 183 2.80 -29.92 -7.07
C GLU A 183 1.35 -29.74 -7.51
N GLN A 184 0.52 -30.79 -7.35
CA GLN A 184 -0.89 -30.74 -7.71
C GLN A 184 -1.67 -29.72 -6.89
N LYS A 185 -1.32 -29.54 -5.62
CA LYS A 185 -1.95 -28.53 -4.76
C LYS A 185 -1.63 -27.13 -5.24
N ALA A 186 -0.37 -26.83 -5.58
CA ALA A 186 0.02 -25.55 -6.14
C ALA A 186 -0.70 -25.26 -7.48
N ILE A 187 -0.81 -26.25 -8.36
CA ILE A 187 -1.55 -26.13 -9.64
C ILE A 187 -3.04 -25.85 -9.39
N ARG A 188 -3.68 -26.58 -8.47
CA ARG A 188 -5.09 -26.32 -8.11
C ARG A 188 -5.29 -24.92 -7.53
N ASN A 189 -4.29 -24.37 -6.84
CA ASN A 189 -4.30 -23.04 -6.27
C ASN A 189 -3.88 -21.93 -7.26
N GLY A 190 -3.69 -22.29 -8.55
CA GLY A 190 -3.52 -21.34 -9.63
C GLY A 190 -2.09 -21.19 -10.16
N ALA A 191 -1.18 -22.09 -9.78
CA ALA A 191 0.13 -22.13 -10.42
C ALA A 191 0.05 -22.66 -11.85
N ALA A 192 0.80 -22.08 -12.78
CA ALA A 192 0.96 -22.61 -14.13
C ALA A 192 1.72 -23.95 -14.06
N PRO A 193 1.17 -25.07 -14.61
CA PRO A 193 1.75 -26.41 -14.43
C PRO A 193 3.22 -26.51 -14.81
N GLY A 194 3.65 -25.83 -15.87
CA GLY A 194 5.05 -25.85 -16.33
C GLY A 194 6.02 -25.00 -15.52
N SER A 195 5.52 -24.23 -14.54
CA SER A 195 6.35 -23.33 -13.72
C SER A 195 6.58 -23.83 -12.30
N VAL A 196 5.96 -24.98 -11.93
CA VAL A 196 6.03 -25.46 -10.54
C VAL A 196 7.35 -26.16 -10.26
N GLU A 197 8.10 -25.62 -9.32
CA GLU A 197 9.28 -26.24 -8.73
C GLU A 197 8.93 -26.78 -7.34
N VAL A 198 9.39 -28.00 -7.03
CA VAL A 198 9.11 -28.64 -5.74
C VAL A 198 10.43 -29.01 -5.06
N THR A 199 10.60 -28.46 -3.87
CA THR A 199 11.68 -28.82 -2.94
C THR A 199 11.14 -29.79 -1.90
N VAL A 200 11.86 -30.90 -1.63
CA VAL A 200 11.48 -31.86 -0.60
C VAL A 200 12.56 -31.92 0.47
N GLU A 201 12.13 -31.80 1.71
CA GLU A 201 12.94 -31.94 2.92
C GLU A 201 12.51 -33.20 3.67
N VAL A 202 13.47 -34.02 4.11
CA VAL A 202 13.20 -35.19 4.93
C VAL A 202 13.87 -35.02 6.28
N ASP A 203 13.08 -34.88 7.33
CA ASP A 203 13.52 -34.83 8.71
C ASP A 203 13.36 -36.22 9.36
N THR A 204 14.44 -36.96 9.39
CA THR A 204 14.44 -38.31 9.96
C THR A 204 14.33 -38.34 11.48
N GLN A 205 14.72 -37.23 12.15
CA GLN A 205 14.61 -37.14 13.61
C GLN A 205 13.15 -36.92 14.05
N ARG A 206 12.38 -36.20 13.25
CA ARG A 206 10.96 -35.91 13.50
C ARG A 206 10.02 -36.86 12.74
N ASN A 207 10.54 -37.75 11.91
CA ASN A 207 9.79 -38.60 11.02
C ASN A 207 8.82 -37.82 10.12
N VAL A 208 9.31 -36.75 9.50
CA VAL A 208 8.50 -35.83 8.68
C VAL A 208 9.12 -35.68 7.29
N ILE A 209 8.29 -35.79 6.25
CA ILE A 209 8.58 -35.38 4.89
C ILE A 209 7.81 -34.07 4.65
N ARG A 210 8.51 -33.05 4.19
CA ARG A 210 7.93 -31.75 3.82
C ARG A 210 8.24 -31.47 2.36
N ALA A 211 7.21 -31.22 1.55
CA ALA A 211 7.36 -30.77 0.18
C ALA A 211 6.79 -29.35 0.04
N ILE A 212 7.59 -28.44 -0.55
CA ILE A 212 7.24 -27.06 -0.81
C ILE A 212 7.21 -26.89 -2.33
N ALA A 213 6.03 -26.59 -2.87
CA ALA A 213 5.83 -26.30 -4.28
C ALA A 213 5.69 -24.79 -4.49
N VAL A 214 6.44 -24.23 -5.44
CA VAL A 214 6.41 -22.81 -5.80
C VAL A 214 6.27 -22.71 -7.32
N GLY A 215 5.31 -21.91 -7.80
CA GLY A 215 5.09 -21.73 -9.24
C GLY A 215 4.51 -20.36 -9.57
N ALA A 216 4.74 -19.89 -10.79
CA ALA A 216 4.15 -18.65 -11.28
C ALA A 216 2.63 -18.76 -11.38
N THR A 217 1.91 -17.69 -11.05
CA THR A 217 0.45 -17.63 -11.20
C THR A 217 0.05 -17.81 -12.66
N GLU A 218 -0.90 -18.68 -12.96
CA GLU A 218 -1.46 -18.81 -14.29
C GLU A 218 -2.40 -17.62 -14.58
N LEU A 219 -1.97 -16.72 -15.48
CA LEU A 219 -2.79 -15.60 -15.94
C LEU A 219 -3.83 -16.13 -16.94
N ARG A 220 -5.09 -16.22 -16.50
CA ARG A 220 -6.22 -16.59 -17.37
C ARG A 220 -6.90 -15.34 -17.90
N SER A 221 -6.71 -15.02 -19.17
CA SER A 221 -7.49 -13.99 -19.84
C SER A 221 -8.92 -14.48 -20.08
N LYS A 222 -9.92 -13.74 -19.60
CA LYS A 222 -11.33 -14.00 -19.92
C LYS A 222 -11.71 -13.57 -21.33
N ASN A 223 -10.90 -12.76 -22.00
CA ASN A 223 -11.11 -12.30 -23.36
C ASN A 223 -10.24 -13.11 -24.33
N ARG A 224 -10.86 -13.95 -25.15
CA ARG A 224 -10.20 -14.72 -26.24
C ARG A 224 -9.54 -13.86 -27.33
N SER A 225 -9.74 -12.53 -27.30
CA SER A 225 -9.19 -11.57 -28.27
C SER A 225 -8.05 -10.70 -27.71
N ALA A 226 -7.61 -10.92 -26.47
CA ALA A 226 -6.46 -10.20 -25.96
C ALA A 226 -5.17 -10.84 -26.50
N GLU A 227 -4.41 -10.08 -27.29
CA GLU A 227 -3.03 -10.43 -27.65
C GLU A 227 -2.25 -10.80 -26.37
N LYS A 228 -1.44 -11.85 -26.45
CA LYS A 228 -0.50 -12.17 -25.37
C LYS A 228 0.37 -10.94 -25.11
N LEU A 229 0.14 -10.28 -23.99
CA LEU A 229 1.04 -9.22 -23.52
C LEU A 229 2.39 -9.86 -23.23
N THR A 230 3.40 -9.46 -23.96
CA THR A 230 4.79 -9.82 -23.67
C THR A 230 5.28 -8.99 -22.49
N GLU A 231 6.27 -9.50 -21.74
CA GLU A 231 6.88 -8.81 -20.60
C GLU A 231 7.28 -7.36 -20.91
N ASP A 232 7.78 -7.11 -22.14
CA ASP A 232 8.17 -5.78 -22.61
C ASP A 232 7.00 -4.80 -22.70
N LYS A 233 5.79 -5.27 -23.05
CA LYS A 233 4.58 -4.42 -23.11
C LYS A 233 3.97 -4.12 -21.73
N LEU A 234 4.36 -4.85 -20.69
CA LEU A 234 3.92 -4.57 -19.30
C LEU A 234 4.81 -3.54 -18.60
N LEU A 235 5.99 -3.28 -19.15
CA LEU A 235 6.99 -2.35 -18.59
C LEU A 235 6.98 -0.97 -19.27
N GLU A 236 6.27 -0.79 -20.38
CA GLU A 236 5.99 0.50 -21.02
C GLU A 236 4.77 1.19 -20.37
#